data_ceb728964fa6e3fcc9c5f9837f4b6092
#
_entry.id   ceb728964fa6e3fcc9c5f9837f4b6092
#
_cell.length_a   1.000
_cell.length_b   1.000
_cell.length_c   1.000
_cell.angle_alpha   90.00
_cell.angle_beta   90.00
_cell.angle_gamma   90.00
#
_symmetry.space_group_name_H-M   'P 1'
#
loop_
_entity.id
_entity.type
_entity.pdbx_description
1 polymer ?
#
loop_
_entity_poly.entity_id
_entity_poly.type
_entity_poly.pdbx_seq_one_letter_code
_entity_poly.pdbx_strand_id
1 'polypeptide(L)'
;GAGASAIACTNLFKASGIPNENIIMLDSKGVLYRGRDNLDQWKSAHAIDTKVRTLKEAIDGADVFLGLSKKNILTKDMVKKMAKNPIIFACANPDPEIKPEDVKEVRDDAIIATGRSDYPNQVNNVIGFPYIFRGALDVRAKTINEEMKIAAAHAIAALAREDVPDEVAAAMGGERPRYGKEYIIPSTFD
;
A
#
# COMPACT_ATOMS: atom_id res chain seq x y z
N GLY A 1 3.23 9.58 -2.97
CA GLY A 1 2.54 10.42 -3.96
C GLY A 1 1.29 11.07 -3.42
N ALA A 2 0.77 12.05 -4.15
CA ALA A 2 -0.49 12.73 -3.82
C ALA A 2 -1.39 12.86 -5.07
N GLY A 3 -1.37 11.83 -5.90
CA GLY A 3 -2.29 11.66 -7.03
C GLY A 3 -3.58 10.95 -6.60
N ALA A 4 -4.46 10.67 -7.56
CA ALA A 4 -5.76 10.04 -7.32
C ALA A 4 -5.67 8.73 -6.52
N SER A 5 -4.72 7.85 -6.87
CA SER A 5 -4.52 6.58 -6.15
C SER A 5 -4.12 6.79 -4.69
N ALA A 6 -3.17 7.70 -4.43
CA ALA A 6 -2.71 7.98 -3.08
C ALA A 6 -3.82 8.60 -2.21
N ILE A 7 -4.62 9.51 -2.78
CA ILE A 7 -5.77 10.11 -2.11
C ILE A 7 -6.82 9.04 -1.78
N ALA A 8 -7.14 8.15 -2.74
CA ALA A 8 -8.11 7.07 -2.52
C ALA A 8 -7.65 6.09 -1.43
N CYS A 9 -6.38 5.66 -1.45
CA CYS A 9 -5.82 4.81 -0.40
C CYS A 9 -5.83 5.51 0.97
N THR A 10 -5.47 6.80 1.02
CA THR A 10 -5.48 7.57 2.27
C THR A 10 -6.89 7.70 2.83
N ASN A 11 -7.90 7.93 1.98
CA ASN A 11 -9.29 7.95 2.42
C ASN A 11 -9.72 6.60 3.01
N LEU A 12 -9.32 5.49 2.39
CA LEU A 12 -9.61 4.15 2.90
C LEU A 12 -8.92 3.88 4.25
N PHE A 13 -7.67 4.33 4.43
CA PHE A 13 -6.98 4.23 5.71
C PHE A 13 -7.70 5.01 6.82
N LYS A 14 -8.15 6.25 6.52
CA LYS A 14 -8.94 7.05 7.46
C LYS A 14 -10.28 6.38 7.79
N ALA A 15 -10.98 5.87 6.78
CA ALA A 15 -12.23 5.13 6.97
C ALA A 15 -12.04 3.84 7.79
N SER A 16 -10.83 3.25 7.73
CA SER A 16 -10.43 2.10 8.55
C SER A 16 -9.96 2.48 9.96
N GLY A 17 -10.02 3.76 10.34
CA GLY A 17 -9.74 4.24 11.70
C GLY A 17 -8.35 4.83 11.92
N ILE A 18 -7.52 5.01 10.89
CA ILE A 18 -6.22 5.68 11.04
C ILE A 18 -6.42 7.19 11.14
N PRO A 19 -5.99 7.85 12.24
CA PRO A 19 -6.12 9.30 12.39
C PRO A 19 -5.38 10.06 11.30
N ASN A 20 -5.96 11.19 10.87
CA ASN A 20 -5.37 12.01 9.81
C ASN A 20 -3.95 12.51 10.14
N GLU A 21 -3.71 12.86 11.39
CA GLU A 21 -2.41 13.33 11.90
C GLU A 21 -1.31 12.27 11.85
N ASN A 22 -1.67 11.00 11.75
CA ASN A 22 -0.72 9.90 11.61
C ASN A 22 -0.36 9.60 10.14
N ILE A 23 -0.92 10.35 9.20
CA ILE A 23 -0.69 10.15 7.77
C ILE A 23 0.01 11.39 7.19
N ILE A 24 1.27 11.24 6.80
CA ILE A 24 2.04 12.29 6.13
C ILE A 24 2.00 12.04 4.62
N MET A 25 1.24 12.85 3.90
CA MET A 25 1.16 12.76 2.44
C MET A 25 2.16 13.72 1.78
N LEU A 26 2.78 13.27 0.69
CA LEU A 26 3.77 14.04 -0.07
C LEU A 26 3.43 14.07 -1.56
N ASP A 27 3.69 15.19 -2.19
CA ASP A 27 3.74 15.31 -3.65
C ASP A 27 5.18 15.61 -4.13
N SER A 28 5.34 15.97 -5.42
CA SER A 28 6.64 16.27 -6.00
C SER A 28 7.35 17.50 -5.38
N LYS A 29 6.61 18.32 -4.63
CA LYS A 29 7.14 19.51 -3.94
C LYS A 29 7.39 19.27 -2.44
N GLY A 30 7.14 18.06 -1.94
CA GLY A 30 7.33 17.68 -0.53
C GLY A 30 6.03 17.43 0.22
N VAL A 31 6.07 17.54 1.54
CA VAL A 31 4.95 17.26 2.46
C VAL A 31 3.78 18.20 2.23
N LEU A 32 2.55 17.67 2.31
CA LEU A 32 1.33 18.46 2.36
C LEU A 32 1.10 18.91 3.81
N TYR A 33 1.43 20.15 4.11
CA TYR A 33 1.27 20.76 5.44
C TYR A 33 0.28 21.92 5.42
N ARG A 34 -0.35 22.21 6.56
CA ARG A 34 -1.28 23.35 6.68
C ARG A 34 -0.57 24.66 6.41
N GLY A 35 -1.18 25.50 5.58
CA GLY A 35 -0.60 26.77 5.16
C GLY A 35 0.41 26.66 4.02
N ARG A 36 0.59 25.50 3.42
CA ARG A 36 1.35 25.36 2.18
C ARG A 36 0.56 25.96 1.02
N ASP A 37 1.22 26.84 0.27
CA ASP A 37 0.65 27.49 -0.91
C ASP A 37 0.36 26.50 -2.05
N ASN A 38 -0.63 26.83 -2.89
CA ASN A 38 -0.97 26.11 -4.11
C ASN A 38 -1.37 24.64 -3.90
N LEU A 39 -2.05 24.33 -2.81
CA LEU A 39 -2.77 23.07 -2.64
C LEU A 39 -4.16 23.18 -3.26
N ASP A 40 -4.51 22.22 -4.12
CA ASP A 40 -5.88 22.05 -4.54
C ASP A 40 -6.76 21.52 -3.38
N GLN A 41 -8.08 21.54 -3.58
CA GLN A 41 -9.03 21.12 -2.54
C GLN A 41 -8.82 19.68 -2.06
N TRP A 42 -8.39 18.78 -2.95
CA TRP A 42 -8.17 17.37 -2.64
C TRP A 42 -6.94 17.17 -1.75
N LYS A 43 -5.84 17.83 -2.09
CA LYS A 43 -4.61 17.79 -1.30
C LYS A 43 -4.74 18.53 0.03
N SER A 44 -5.47 19.66 0.04
CA SER A 44 -5.73 20.43 1.26
C SER A 44 -6.43 19.62 2.33
N ALA A 45 -7.34 18.69 1.95
CA ALA A 45 -8.01 17.79 2.87
C ALA A 45 -7.08 16.80 3.59
N HIS A 46 -5.87 16.62 3.09
CA HIS A 46 -4.85 15.73 3.65
C HIS A 46 -3.66 16.47 4.25
N ALA A 47 -3.69 17.81 4.25
CA ALA A 47 -2.64 18.62 4.86
C ALA A 47 -2.73 18.53 6.40
N ILE A 48 -1.61 18.27 7.04
CA ILE A 48 -1.50 18.16 8.50
C ILE A 48 -0.67 19.30 9.09
N ASP A 49 -0.80 19.54 10.38
CA ASP A 49 0.07 20.48 11.10
C ASP A 49 1.38 19.78 11.45
N THR A 50 2.44 20.13 10.72
CA THR A 50 3.76 19.51 10.89
C THR A 50 4.87 20.44 10.44
N LYS A 51 6.05 20.30 11.05
CA LYS A 51 7.29 20.97 10.62
C LYS A 51 8.07 20.19 9.56
N VAL A 52 7.68 18.93 9.29
CA VAL A 52 8.30 18.06 8.29
C VAL A 52 8.02 18.58 6.87
N ARG A 53 9.00 18.58 6.01
CA ARG A 53 8.91 19.12 4.64
C ARG A 53 9.30 18.14 3.55
N THR A 54 10.16 17.19 3.84
CA THR A 54 10.76 16.26 2.88
C THR A 54 10.41 14.81 3.18
N LEU A 55 10.55 13.92 2.17
CA LEU A 55 10.40 12.47 2.37
C LEU A 55 11.42 11.94 3.39
N LYS A 56 12.65 12.44 3.35
CA LYS A 56 13.72 12.03 4.26
C LYS A 56 13.38 12.29 5.73
N GLU A 57 12.70 13.40 5.99
CA GLU A 57 12.21 13.73 7.34
C GLU A 57 10.97 12.93 7.72
N ALA A 58 10.03 12.78 6.77
CA ALA A 58 8.76 12.08 6.99
C ALA A 58 8.92 10.57 7.25
N ILE A 59 9.97 9.96 6.69
CA ILE A 59 10.20 8.51 6.81
C ILE A 59 10.87 8.12 8.13
N ASP A 60 11.47 9.07 8.83
CA ASP A 60 12.14 8.83 10.11
C ASP A 60 11.10 8.42 11.16
N GLY A 61 11.24 7.20 11.68
CA GLY A 61 10.30 6.60 12.62
C GLY A 61 8.95 6.16 12.03
N ALA A 62 8.76 6.22 10.71
CA ALA A 62 7.52 5.79 10.07
C ALA A 62 7.35 4.26 10.11
N ASP A 63 6.15 3.80 10.46
CA ASP A 63 5.80 2.37 10.45
C ASP A 63 5.47 1.85 9.04
N VAL A 64 4.91 2.71 8.18
CA VAL A 64 4.43 2.33 6.85
C VAL A 64 4.90 3.35 5.81
N PHE A 65 5.44 2.85 4.70
CA PHE A 65 5.65 3.63 3.48
C PHE A 65 4.72 3.12 2.39
N LEU A 66 3.90 4.01 1.82
CA LEU A 66 3.08 3.73 0.65
C LEU A 66 3.58 4.56 -0.54
N GLY A 67 4.29 3.91 -1.44
CA GLY A 67 4.80 4.48 -2.69
C GLY A 67 3.81 4.31 -3.83
N LEU A 68 3.31 5.43 -4.37
CA LEU A 68 2.41 5.51 -5.53
C LEU A 68 2.87 6.65 -6.43
N SER A 69 4.16 6.71 -6.73
CA SER A 69 4.73 7.85 -7.46
C SER A 69 5.73 7.46 -8.53
N LYS A 70 7.01 7.41 -8.23
CA LYS A 70 8.06 7.12 -9.20
C LYS A 70 9.20 6.31 -8.59
N LYS A 71 9.93 5.62 -9.46
CA LYS A 71 11.08 4.78 -9.08
C LYS A 71 12.16 5.52 -8.28
N ASN A 72 12.86 4.77 -7.43
CA ASN A 72 14.11 5.16 -6.77
C ASN A 72 14.02 6.41 -5.89
N ILE A 73 12.86 6.69 -5.29
CA ILE A 73 12.71 7.83 -4.37
C ILE A 73 12.93 7.45 -2.91
N LEU A 74 12.81 6.15 -2.57
CA LEU A 74 13.09 5.64 -1.24
C LEU A 74 14.50 5.04 -1.24
N THR A 75 15.39 5.55 -0.40
CA THR A 75 16.79 5.10 -0.34
C THR A 75 17.02 4.11 0.80
N LYS A 76 18.09 3.32 0.73
CA LYS A 76 18.52 2.40 1.81
C LYS A 76 18.66 3.13 3.15
N ASP A 77 19.23 4.34 3.15
CA ASP A 77 19.39 5.13 4.38
C ASP A 77 18.07 5.63 4.96
N MET A 78 17.08 5.91 4.13
CA MET A 78 15.72 6.20 4.57
C MET A 78 15.08 4.97 5.21
N VAL A 79 15.21 3.80 4.59
CA VAL A 79 14.67 2.53 5.11
C VAL A 79 15.26 2.18 6.48
N LYS A 80 16.55 2.40 6.70
CA LYS A 80 17.20 2.21 8.02
C LYS A 80 16.58 3.05 9.14
N LYS A 81 15.99 4.21 8.80
CA LYS A 81 15.39 5.14 9.76
C LYS A 81 13.93 4.86 10.08
N MET A 82 13.27 3.99 9.34
CA MET A 82 11.90 3.58 9.63
C MET A 82 11.80 2.88 10.99
N ALA A 83 10.60 2.84 11.54
CA ALA A 83 10.29 2.13 12.77
C ALA A 83 10.65 0.63 12.68
N LYS A 84 10.58 -0.08 13.79
CA LYS A 84 10.80 -1.54 13.85
C LYS A 84 9.67 -2.27 13.12
N ASN A 85 10.00 -3.32 12.37
CA ASN A 85 9.07 -4.12 11.56
C ASN A 85 8.22 -3.26 10.59
N PRO A 86 8.83 -2.42 9.74
CA PRO A 86 8.07 -1.52 8.88
C PRO A 86 7.41 -2.28 7.73
N ILE A 87 6.34 -1.69 7.19
CA ILE A 87 5.66 -2.16 5.99
C ILE A 87 6.00 -1.20 4.84
N ILE A 88 6.52 -1.73 3.73
CA ILE A 88 6.94 -0.96 2.57
C ILE A 88 6.15 -1.41 1.35
N PHE A 89 5.19 -0.61 0.90
CA PHE A 89 4.50 -0.76 -0.37
C PHE A 89 5.19 0.13 -1.42
N ALA A 90 6.00 -0.47 -2.30
CA ALA A 90 6.70 0.23 -3.37
C ALA A 90 6.02 -0.09 -4.71
N CYS A 91 4.91 0.62 -5.01
CA CYS A 91 3.96 0.27 -6.06
C CYS A 91 4.15 1.06 -7.36
N ALA A 92 5.22 1.83 -7.53
CA ALA A 92 5.52 2.50 -8.79
C ALA A 92 5.79 1.48 -9.90
N ASN A 93 5.29 1.78 -11.11
CA ASN A 93 5.43 0.95 -12.30
C ASN A 93 6.23 1.68 -13.40
N PRO A 94 7.11 0.99 -14.17
CA PRO A 94 7.48 -0.44 -14.07
C PRO A 94 8.48 -0.75 -12.94
N ASP A 95 9.20 0.25 -12.46
CA ASP A 95 10.21 0.11 -11.42
C ASP A 95 9.69 0.68 -10.09
N PRO A 96 9.87 -0.04 -8.96
CA PRO A 96 9.40 0.40 -7.65
C PRO A 96 10.21 1.58 -7.10
N GLU A 97 9.67 2.24 -6.06
CA GLU A 97 10.32 3.32 -5.31
C GLU A 97 11.63 2.87 -4.66
N ILE A 98 11.72 1.59 -4.31
CA ILE A 98 12.94 0.88 -3.87
C ILE A 98 12.77 -0.59 -4.24
N LYS A 99 13.85 -1.27 -4.60
CA LYS A 99 13.82 -2.71 -4.89
C LYS A 99 13.82 -3.51 -3.58
N PRO A 100 13.12 -4.66 -3.52
CA PRO A 100 13.14 -5.54 -2.36
C PRO A 100 14.55 -5.96 -1.93
N GLU A 101 15.47 -6.19 -2.87
CA GLU A 101 16.86 -6.54 -2.58
C GLU A 101 17.56 -5.43 -1.80
N ASP A 102 17.37 -4.18 -2.20
CA ASP A 102 17.97 -3.02 -1.54
C ASP A 102 17.47 -2.86 -0.10
N VAL A 103 16.21 -3.22 0.17
CA VAL A 103 15.66 -3.23 1.55
C VAL A 103 16.29 -4.37 2.34
N LYS A 104 16.33 -5.59 1.78
CA LYS A 104 16.90 -6.79 2.44
C LYS A 104 18.39 -6.64 2.77
N GLU A 105 19.15 -5.83 2.01
CA GLU A 105 20.55 -5.54 2.32
C GLU A 105 20.75 -4.73 3.62
N VAL A 106 19.74 -3.96 4.03
CA VAL A 106 19.89 -3.02 5.15
C VAL A 106 19.03 -3.36 6.37
N ARG A 107 18.03 -4.23 6.20
CA ARG A 107 17.19 -4.74 7.30
C ARG A 107 16.43 -6.01 6.90
N ASP A 108 16.18 -6.87 7.86
CA ASP A 108 15.53 -8.17 7.70
C ASP A 108 14.11 -8.24 8.30
N ASP A 109 13.71 -7.22 9.03
CA ASP A 109 12.42 -7.16 9.74
C ASP A 109 11.28 -6.56 8.89
N ALA A 110 11.56 -5.96 7.73
CA ALA A 110 10.57 -5.30 6.89
C ALA A 110 9.65 -6.29 6.16
N ILE A 111 8.38 -5.91 6.02
CA ILE A 111 7.44 -6.50 5.07
C ILE A 111 7.45 -5.64 3.81
N ILE A 112 7.66 -6.25 2.65
CA ILE A 112 7.80 -5.54 1.37
C ILE A 112 6.75 -6.05 0.39
N ALA A 113 6.07 -5.13 -0.28
CA ALA A 113 5.13 -5.39 -1.36
C ALA A 113 5.43 -4.48 -2.55
N THR A 114 5.29 -4.98 -3.76
CA THR A 114 5.50 -4.22 -5.01
C THR A 114 4.39 -4.52 -6.03
N GLY A 115 4.31 -3.73 -7.09
CA GLY A 115 3.42 -4.02 -8.22
C GLY A 115 3.90 -5.14 -9.14
N ARG A 116 5.11 -5.68 -8.93
CA ARG A 116 5.74 -6.67 -9.82
C ARG A 116 5.37 -8.09 -9.41
N SER A 117 5.16 -8.94 -10.41
CA SER A 117 4.82 -10.37 -10.22
C SER A 117 6.01 -11.27 -9.89
N ASP A 118 7.23 -10.77 -10.08
CA ASP A 118 8.47 -11.49 -9.80
C ASP A 118 8.96 -11.34 -8.35
N TYR A 119 8.20 -10.63 -7.51
CA TYR A 119 8.45 -10.46 -6.08
C TYR A 119 7.29 -10.98 -5.23
N PRO A 120 7.56 -11.38 -3.98
CA PRO A 120 6.51 -11.67 -3.00
C PRO A 120 5.57 -10.48 -2.78
N ASN A 121 4.37 -10.75 -2.29
CA ASN A 121 3.36 -9.73 -1.98
C ASN A 121 3.05 -8.82 -3.17
N GLN A 122 2.77 -9.40 -4.33
CA GLN A 122 2.36 -8.61 -5.49
C GLN A 122 1.09 -7.81 -5.21
N VAL A 123 1.17 -6.49 -5.35
CA VAL A 123 0.01 -5.60 -5.34
C VAL A 123 -0.54 -5.51 -6.77
N ASN A 124 -1.65 -6.18 -7.03
CA ASN A 124 -2.28 -6.20 -8.34
C ASN A 124 -3.77 -5.86 -8.22
N ASN A 125 -4.25 -4.96 -9.07
CA ASN A 125 -5.66 -4.55 -9.09
C ASN A 125 -6.61 -5.73 -9.30
N VAL A 126 -6.18 -6.80 -9.98
CA VAL A 126 -7.00 -7.98 -10.27
C VAL A 126 -7.49 -8.70 -9.01
N ILE A 127 -6.83 -8.52 -7.87
CA ILE A 127 -7.26 -9.10 -6.60
C ILE A 127 -8.60 -8.52 -6.14
N GLY A 128 -8.86 -7.25 -6.44
CA GLY A 128 -10.14 -6.58 -6.10
C GLY A 128 -11.05 -6.35 -7.30
N PHE A 129 -10.48 -6.10 -8.48
CA PHE A 129 -11.19 -5.87 -9.73
C PHE A 129 -11.08 -7.13 -10.63
N PRO A 130 -12.19 -7.70 -11.16
CA PRO A 130 -13.56 -7.13 -11.18
C PRO A 130 -14.48 -7.60 -10.03
N TYR A 131 -13.99 -8.30 -9.04
CA TYR A 131 -14.80 -9.02 -8.04
C TYR A 131 -15.68 -8.09 -7.21
N ILE A 132 -15.21 -6.90 -6.84
CA ILE A 132 -16.04 -5.91 -6.13
C ILE A 132 -17.24 -5.47 -6.97
N PHE A 133 -17.10 -5.40 -8.29
CA PHE A 133 -18.22 -5.10 -9.20
C PHE A 133 -19.19 -6.27 -9.28
N ARG A 134 -18.68 -7.50 -9.30
CA ARG A 134 -19.54 -8.69 -9.28
C ARG A 134 -20.36 -8.73 -8.01
N GLY A 135 -19.75 -8.52 -6.85
CA GLY A 135 -20.47 -8.44 -5.57
C GLY A 135 -21.54 -7.33 -5.56
N ALA A 136 -21.21 -6.16 -6.08
CA ALA A 136 -22.17 -5.07 -6.20
C ALA A 136 -23.37 -5.41 -7.10
N LEU A 137 -23.12 -6.08 -8.22
CA LEU A 137 -24.19 -6.53 -9.14
C LEU A 137 -25.07 -7.62 -8.53
N ASP A 138 -24.49 -8.58 -7.82
CA ASP A 138 -25.24 -9.68 -7.20
C ASP A 138 -26.27 -9.18 -6.18
N VAL A 139 -25.96 -8.12 -5.45
CA VAL A 139 -26.88 -7.47 -4.50
C VAL A 139 -27.65 -6.29 -5.10
N ARG A 140 -27.49 -6.03 -6.39
CA ARG A 140 -28.11 -4.89 -7.10
C ARG A 140 -27.83 -3.55 -6.41
N ALA A 141 -26.60 -3.36 -5.93
CA ALA A 141 -26.17 -2.12 -5.31
C ALA A 141 -26.24 -0.95 -6.30
N LYS A 142 -26.65 0.22 -5.82
CA LYS A 142 -26.70 1.44 -6.63
C LYS A 142 -25.34 2.13 -6.73
N THR A 143 -24.43 1.83 -5.83
CA THR A 143 -23.09 2.41 -5.75
C THR A 143 -22.17 1.45 -5.02
N ILE A 144 -20.86 1.59 -5.20
CA ILE A 144 -19.84 0.95 -4.38
C ILE A 144 -19.42 1.96 -3.30
N ASN A 145 -19.92 1.76 -2.07
CA ASN A 145 -19.68 2.65 -0.95
C ASN A 145 -18.41 2.30 -0.18
N GLU A 146 -18.07 3.08 0.85
CA GLU A 146 -16.85 2.86 1.66
C GLU A 146 -16.89 1.53 2.42
N GLU A 147 -18.05 1.15 2.96
CA GLU A 147 -18.24 -0.10 3.69
C GLU A 147 -17.95 -1.31 2.80
N MET A 148 -18.37 -1.28 1.54
CA MET A 148 -18.07 -2.34 0.57
C MET A 148 -16.57 -2.44 0.28
N LYS A 149 -15.86 -1.31 0.17
CA LYS A 149 -14.40 -1.28 -0.05
C LYS A 149 -13.65 -1.82 1.18
N ILE A 150 -14.08 -1.45 2.38
CA ILE A 150 -13.51 -1.96 3.63
C ILE A 150 -13.76 -3.46 3.76
N ALA A 151 -14.97 -3.92 3.47
CA ALA A 151 -15.31 -5.34 3.48
C ALA A 151 -14.46 -6.15 2.48
N ALA A 152 -14.24 -5.61 1.27
CA ALA A 152 -13.35 -6.24 0.29
C ALA A 152 -11.91 -6.32 0.79
N ALA A 153 -11.38 -5.26 1.41
CA ALA A 153 -10.05 -5.26 1.99
C ALA A 153 -9.91 -6.32 3.12
N HIS A 154 -10.93 -6.44 3.99
CA HIS A 154 -10.97 -7.48 5.02
C HIS A 154 -11.05 -8.89 4.45
N ALA A 155 -11.83 -9.09 3.39
CA ALA A 155 -11.93 -10.39 2.72
C ALA A 155 -10.59 -10.82 2.11
N ILE A 156 -9.89 -9.91 1.43
CA ILE A 156 -8.54 -10.15 0.89
C ILE A 156 -7.56 -10.49 2.02
N ALA A 157 -7.59 -9.74 3.12
CA ALA A 157 -6.73 -9.97 4.27
C ALA A 157 -7.04 -11.30 5.00
N ALA A 158 -8.30 -11.74 5.00
CA ALA A 158 -8.72 -13.03 5.54
C ALA A 158 -8.22 -14.17 4.64
N LEU A 159 -8.42 -14.07 3.33
CA LEU A 159 -7.99 -15.07 2.37
C LEU A 159 -6.47 -15.34 2.46
N ALA A 160 -5.65 -14.31 2.62
CA ALA A 160 -4.20 -14.47 2.78
C ALA A 160 -3.81 -15.34 4.00
N ARG A 161 -4.72 -15.56 4.96
CA ARG A 161 -4.51 -16.37 6.18
C ARG A 161 -5.02 -17.80 6.05
N GLU A 162 -5.76 -18.09 5.01
CA GLU A 162 -6.26 -19.43 4.73
C GLU A 162 -5.18 -20.29 4.08
N ASP A 163 -5.34 -21.61 4.17
CA ASP A 163 -4.45 -22.54 3.47
C ASP A 163 -4.72 -22.48 1.97
N VAL A 164 -3.65 -22.36 1.18
CA VAL A 164 -3.74 -22.32 -0.28
C VAL A 164 -4.26 -23.66 -0.82
N PRO A 165 -5.37 -23.69 -1.59
CA PRO A 165 -5.92 -24.92 -2.18
C PRO A 165 -4.95 -25.60 -3.17
N ASP A 166 -5.14 -26.91 -3.38
CA ASP A 166 -4.29 -27.71 -4.29
C ASP A 166 -4.27 -27.17 -5.72
N GLU A 167 -5.41 -26.71 -6.21
CA GLU A 167 -5.55 -26.16 -7.56
C GLU A 167 -4.76 -24.85 -7.71
N VAL A 168 -4.81 -23.99 -6.70
CA VAL A 168 -4.07 -22.72 -6.67
C VAL A 168 -2.56 -22.99 -6.54
N ALA A 169 -2.16 -23.92 -5.68
CA ALA A 169 -0.77 -24.34 -5.53
C ALA A 169 -0.21 -24.89 -6.86
N ALA A 170 -0.99 -25.69 -7.58
CA ALA A 170 -0.61 -26.19 -8.90
C ALA A 170 -0.40 -25.04 -9.91
N ALA A 171 -1.28 -24.03 -9.91
CA ALA A 171 -1.13 -22.83 -10.75
C ALA A 171 0.10 -21.97 -10.39
N MET A 172 0.56 -22.06 -9.14
CA MET A 172 1.77 -21.41 -8.63
C MET A 172 3.04 -22.27 -8.77
N GLY A 173 3.03 -23.31 -9.60
CA GLY A 173 4.18 -24.19 -9.79
C GLY A 173 4.41 -25.21 -8.67
N GLY A 174 3.40 -25.48 -7.87
CA GLY A 174 3.44 -26.45 -6.73
C GLY A 174 3.82 -25.80 -5.39
N GLU A 175 4.08 -24.51 -5.35
CA GLU A 175 4.39 -23.79 -4.11
C GLU A 175 3.09 -23.55 -3.30
N ARG A 176 3.19 -23.72 -1.97
CA ARG A 176 2.12 -23.39 -1.03
C ARG A 176 2.62 -22.34 -0.05
N PRO A 177 2.52 -21.06 -0.42
CA PRO A 177 2.90 -20.01 0.51
C PRO A 177 1.99 -20.04 1.74
N ARG A 178 2.57 -19.65 2.88
CA ARG A 178 1.83 -19.49 4.14
C ARG A 178 1.85 -18.04 4.56
N TYR A 179 0.80 -17.61 5.24
CA TYR A 179 0.73 -16.27 5.80
C TYR A 179 1.99 -15.91 6.58
N GLY A 180 2.60 -14.77 6.24
CA GLY A 180 3.85 -14.30 6.80
C GLY A 180 4.39 -13.12 6.03
N LYS A 181 5.63 -12.70 6.32
CA LYS A 181 6.25 -11.51 5.70
C LYS A 181 6.24 -11.51 4.17
N GLU A 182 6.31 -12.68 3.55
CA GLU A 182 6.35 -12.83 2.10
C GLU A 182 4.98 -13.22 1.49
N TYR A 183 3.94 -13.37 2.33
CA TYR A 183 2.57 -13.68 1.90
C TYR A 183 1.55 -13.01 2.81
N ILE A 184 1.43 -11.68 2.72
CA ILE A 184 0.36 -10.90 3.35
C ILE A 184 -0.76 -10.55 2.37
N ILE A 185 -0.52 -10.76 1.08
CA ILE A 185 -1.44 -10.53 -0.02
C ILE A 185 -1.62 -11.87 -0.74
N PRO A 186 -2.86 -12.36 -0.94
CA PRO A 186 -3.08 -13.61 -1.66
C PRO A 186 -2.60 -13.51 -3.10
N SER A 187 -2.28 -14.66 -3.69
CA SER A 187 -1.93 -14.74 -5.11
C SER A 187 -3.11 -14.31 -5.98
N THR A 188 -2.82 -13.83 -7.19
CA THR A 188 -3.84 -13.56 -8.21
C THR A 188 -4.52 -14.83 -8.75
N PHE A 189 -4.02 -15.99 -8.38
CA PHE A 189 -4.60 -17.30 -8.70
C PHE A 189 -5.51 -17.85 -7.59
N ASP A 190 -5.50 -17.23 -6.42
CA ASP A 190 -6.24 -17.67 -5.23
C ASP A 190 -7.71 -17.20 -5.22
#